data_ac7b965967f57bba20fc3f0bf7c2946d
#
_entry.id   ac7b965967f57bba20fc3f0bf7c2946d
#
_cell.length_a   1.000
_cell.length_b   1.000
_cell.length_c   1.000
_cell.angle_alpha   90.00
_cell.angle_beta   90.00
_cell.angle_gamma   90.00
#
_symmetry.space_group_name_H-M   'P 1'
#
loop_
_entity.id
_entity.type
_entity.pdbx_description
1 polymer ?
#
loop_
_entity_poly.entity_id
_entity_poly.type
_entity_poly.pdbx_seq_one_letter_code
_entity_poly.pdbx_strand_id
1 'polypeptide(L)'
;SRPDRDRHVKILWWNIQPDMERNFKSYGHDVSDTLNQPYDLKSIMHYGNKAFTKNGGDTIIARNKPASFKLGSVQEKLSNIDHNQLNQLYKCHVRSQRRLGKYNSCRNVISGCFNYAVNSDACESNYDFMGHYCRRSCGFC
;
A
#
# COMPACT_ATOMS: atom_id res chain seq x y z
N SER A 1 3.33 -5.26 -12.36
CA SER A 1 2.92 -6.68 -12.52
C SER A 1 1.43 -6.85 -12.79
N ARG A 2 0.59 -5.82 -12.59
CA ARG A 2 -0.88 -5.85 -12.82
C ARG A 2 -1.22 -6.17 -14.30
N PRO A 3 -2.32 -6.90 -14.57
CA PRO A 3 -2.72 -7.27 -15.93
C PRO A 3 -3.10 -6.05 -16.80
N ASP A 4 -3.61 -4.99 -16.19
CA ASP A 4 -4.01 -3.74 -16.86
C ASP A 4 -2.88 -2.70 -17.01
N ARG A 5 -1.66 -3.03 -16.57
CA ARG A 5 -0.50 -2.13 -16.53
C ARG A 5 -0.28 -1.35 -17.83
N ASP A 6 -0.32 -2.03 -18.97
CA ASP A 6 0.04 -1.44 -20.26
C ASP A 6 -0.97 -0.40 -20.77
N ARG A 7 -2.15 -0.31 -20.13
CA ARG A 7 -3.10 0.78 -20.35
C ARG A 7 -2.69 2.08 -19.66
N HIS A 8 -1.87 1.98 -18.60
CA HIS A 8 -1.53 3.10 -17.72
C HIS A 8 -0.09 3.57 -17.85
N VAL A 9 0.83 2.66 -18.12
CA VAL A 9 2.25 2.97 -18.26
C VAL A 9 2.83 2.33 -19.53
N LYS A 10 3.95 2.88 -19.99
CA LYS A 10 4.76 2.31 -21.07
C LYS A 10 6.13 1.94 -20.50
N ILE A 11 6.59 0.72 -20.77
CA ILE A 11 7.91 0.26 -20.42
C ILE A 11 8.88 0.60 -21.57
N LEU A 12 10.01 1.21 -21.22
CA LEU A 12 11.08 1.59 -22.14
C LEU A 12 12.21 0.54 -22.03
N TRP A 13 11.99 -0.61 -22.64
CA TRP A 13 12.81 -1.80 -22.53
C TRP A 13 14.31 -1.55 -22.81
N TRP A 14 14.62 -0.65 -23.74
CA TRP A 14 16.00 -0.32 -24.13
C TRP A 14 16.79 0.43 -23.05
N ASN A 15 16.13 0.94 -22.01
CA ASN A 15 16.77 1.61 -20.88
C ASN A 15 16.98 0.67 -19.68
N ILE A 16 16.43 -0.55 -19.72
CA ILE A 16 16.51 -1.51 -18.62
C ILE A 16 17.87 -2.20 -18.63
N GLN A 17 18.43 -2.44 -17.45
CA GLN A 17 19.64 -3.24 -17.26
C GLN A 17 19.40 -4.66 -17.79
N PRO A 18 20.44 -5.29 -18.43
CA PRO A 18 20.37 -6.70 -18.82
C PRO A 18 19.93 -7.58 -17.65
N ASP A 19 19.14 -8.61 -17.94
CA ASP A 19 18.60 -9.59 -16.99
C ASP A 19 17.59 -9.05 -15.96
N MET A 20 17.27 -7.74 -16.01
CA MET A 20 16.27 -7.12 -15.13
C MET A 20 14.87 -7.01 -15.76
N GLU A 21 14.71 -7.39 -17.03
CA GLU A 21 13.44 -7.35 -17.77
C GLU A 21 12.36 -8.19 -17.12
N ARG A 22 12.74 -9.29 -16.46
CA ARG A 22 11.84 -10.16 -15.70
C ARG A 22 11.04 -9.42 -14.60
N ASN A 23 11.61 -8.36 -14.01
CA ASN A 23 10.96 -7.55 -12.98
C ASN A 23 9.81 -6.70 -13.55
N PHE A 24 9.77 -6.55 -14.86
CA PHE A 24 8.73 -5.81 -15.58
C PHE A 24 7.67 -6.73 -16.21
N LYS A 25 7.69 -8.03 -15.91
CA LYS A 25 6.67 -8.94 -16.41
C LYS A 25 5.29 -8.55 -15.84
N SER A 26 4.28 -8.50 -16.70
CA SER A 26 2.87 -8.42 -16.27
C SER A 26 2.31 -9.84 -16.14
N TYR A 27 1.38 -10.00 -15.23
CA TYR A 27 0.69 -11.26 -14.99
C TYR A 27 -0.77 -11.12 -15.39
N GLY A 28 -1.37 -12.21 -15.84
CA GLY A 28 -2.80 -12.25 -16.14
C GLY A 28 -3.68 -12.22 -14.89
N HIS A 29 -4.98 -12.17 -15.10
CA HIS A 29 -5.98 -12.18 -14.01
C HIS A 29 -6.05 -13.52 -13.28
N ASP A 30 -5.51 -14.58 -13.85
CA ASP A 30 -5.33 -15.90 -13.25
C ASP A 30 -4.32 -15.91 -12.09
N VAL A 31 -3.35 -14.97 -12.12
CA VAL A 31 -2.26 -14.85 -11.14
C VAL A 31 -2.39 -13.60 -10.29
N SER A 32 -2.96 -12.53 -10.83
CA SER A 32 -3.00 -11.22 -10.18
C SER A 32 -4.42 -10.68 -10.09
N ASP A 33 -4.95 -10.59 -8.87
CA ASP A 33 -6.22 -9.95 -8.59
C ASP A 33 -6.01 -8.46 -8.32
N THR A 34 -6.73 -7.62 -9.06
CA THR A 34 -6.71 -6.17 -8.89
C THR A 34 -7.66 -5.68 -7.78
N LEU A 35 -8.45 -6.60 -7.21
CA LEU A 35 -9.50 -6.30 -6.23
C LEU A 35 -10.46 -5.20 -6.72
N ASN A 36 -10.67 -5.12 -8.03
CA ASN A 36 -11.45 -4.05 -8.69
C ASN A 36 -11.01 -2.62 -8.35
N GLN A 37 -9.80 -2.44 -7.81
CA GLN A 37 -9.27 -1.11 -7.55
C GLN A 37 -8.63 -0.52 -8.81
N PRO A 38 -8.75 0.80 -9.04
CA PRO A 38 -8.12 1.46 -10.16
C PRO A 38 -6.59 1.34 -10.10
N TYR A 39 -5.93 1.52 -11.25
CA TYR A 39 -4.47 1.55 -11.30
C TYR A 39 -3.93 2.80 -10.62
N ASP A 40 -3.08 2.62 -9.62
CA ASP A 40 -2.52 3.72 -8.85
C ASP A 40 -1.06 4.01 -9.25
N LEU A 41 -0.88 5.09 -10.01
CA LEU A 41 0.43 5.57 -10.43
C LEU A 41 1.26 6.15 -9.26
N LYS A 42 0.63 6.39 -8.10
CA LYS A 42 1.24 6.97 -6.90
C LYS A 42 1.34 5.97 -5.74
N SER A 43 0.97 4.73 -5.96
CA SER A 43 1.14 3.67 -4.96
C SER A 43 2.60 3.61 -4.48
N ILE A 44 2.81 3.39 -3.19
CA ILE A 44 4.14 3.12 -2.63
C ILE A 44 4.75 1.83 -3.24
N MET A 45 3.91 0.91 -3.70
CA MET A 45 4.31 -0.34 -4.33
C MET A 45 4.68 -0.19 -5.82
N HIS A 46 4.45 0.99 -6.40
CA HIS A 46 4.76 1.25 -7.80
C HIS A 46 6.22 1.62 -7.97
N TYR A 47 6.90 0.98 -8.93
CA TYR A 47 8.25 1.39 -9.32
C TYR A 47 8.28 2.85 -9.77
N GLY A 48 9.35 3.55 -9.39
CA GLY A 48 9.63 4.88 -9.91
C GLY A 48 10.08 4.84 -11.38
N ASN A 49 10.11 5.99 -12.03
CA ASN A 49 10.41 6.12 -13.46
C ASN A 49 11.73 5.46 -13.87
N LYS A 50 12.75 5.44 -13.01
CA LYS A 50 14.11 4.97 -13.31
C LYS A 50 14.46 3.61 -12.70
N ALA A 51 13.46 2.82 -12.31
CA ALA A 51 13.69 1.51 -11.72
C ALA A 51 14.53 0.64 -12.69
N PHE A 52 15.62 0.04 -12.20
CA PHE A 52 16.55 -0.81 -12.96
C PHE A 52 17.09 -0.16 -14.24
N THR A 53 17.32 1.15 -14.26
CA THR A 53 17.90 1.84 -15.43
C THR A 53 19.38 1.54 -15.60
N LYS A 54 19.81 1.30 -16.85
CA LYS A 54 21.23 1.11 -17.19
C LYS A 54 21.97 2.41 -17.56
N ASN A 55 21.23 3.45 -17.93
CA ASN A 55 21.79 4.66 -18.52
C ASN A 55 21.27 5.96 -17.86
N GLY A 56 20.57 5.84 -16.72
CA GLY A 56 19.97 6.97 -16.03
C GLY A 56 18.68 7.52 -16.65
N GLY A 57 18.27 7.00 -17.81
CA GLY A 57 16.99 7.32 -18.46
C GLY A 57 15.80 6.64 -17.78
N ASP A 58 14.61 7.09 -18.11
CA ASP A 58 13.39 6.47 -17.60
C ASP A 58 13.21 5.06 -18.19
N THR A 59 12.80 4.12 -17.37
CA THR A 59 12.41 2.76 -17.74
C THR A 59 10.90 2.58 -17.77
N ILE A 60 10.19 3.45 -17.06
CA ILE A 60 8.72 3.48 -17.00
C ILE A 60 8.25 4.91 -17.16
N ILE A 61 7.29 5.14 -18.03
CA ILE A 61 6.60 6.41 -18.17
C ILE A 61 5.10 6.22 -18.05
N ALA A 62 4.40 7.15 -17.40
CA ALA A 62 2.94 7.15 -17.33
C ALA A 62 2.34 7.57 -18.68
N ARG A 63 1.33 6.83 -19.16
CA ARG A 63 0.52 7.27 -20.31
C ARG A 63 -0.37 8.43 -19.88
N ASN A 64 -0.68 9.32 -20.80
CA ASN A 64 -1.59 10.46 -20.55
C ASN A 64 -1.17 11.38 -19.38
N LYS A 65 0.11 11.43 -19.07
CA LYS A 65 0.72 12.35 -18.09
C LYS A 65 1.92 13.04 -18.70
N PRO A 66 2.27 14.24 -18.23
CA PRO A 66 3.46 14.95 -18.71
C PRO A 66 4.74 14.15 -18.38
N ALA A 67 5.80 14.35 -19.14
CA ALA A 67 7.09 13.67 -18.95
C ALA A 67 7.68 13.90 -17.54
N SER A 68 7.36 15.02 -16.91
CA SER A 68 7.80 15.34 -15.54
C SER A 68 7.06 14.56 -14.45
N PHE A 69 6.03 13.78 -14.82
CA PHE A 69 5.24 13.04 -13.83
C PHE A 69 6.08 11.94 -13.15
N LYS A 70 6.11 12.00 -11.83
CA LYS A 70 6.83 11.02 -11.02
C LYS A 70 5.91 9.88 -10.62
N LEU A 71 6.30 8.65 -10.97
CA LEU A 71 5.66 7.40 -10.56
C LEU A 71 6.04 7.04 -9.13
N GLY A 72 5.16 6.29 -8.47
CA GLY A 72 5.35 5.86 -7.09
C GLY A 72 5.06 6.96 -6.06
N SER A 73 5.11 6.59 -4.78
CA SER A 73 4.90 7.54 -3.69
C SER A 73 6.17 8.34 -3.41
N VAL A 74 6.10 9.65 -3.58
CA VAL A 74 7.19 10.58 -3.21
C VAL A 74 7.24 10.77 -1.68
N GLN A 75 6.12 10.52 -0.99
CA GLN A 75 5.99 10.74 0.45
C GLN A 75 6.20 9.47 1.29
N GLU A 76 6.54 8.34 0.65
CA GLU A 76 6.70 7.03 1.30
C GLU A 76 5.50 6.61 2.17
N LYS A 77 4.31 7.00 1.74
CA LYS A 77 3.04 6.71 2.44
C LYS A 77 2.12 5.89 1.54
N LEU A 78 1.32 5.05 2.19
CA LEU A 78 0.23 4.34 1.51
C LEU A 78 -0.77 5.36 0.94
N SER A 79 -1.20 5.13 -0.29
CA SER A 79 -2.31 5.86 -0.90
C SER A 79 -3.65 5.37 -0.36
N ASN A 80 -4.73 6.10 -0.63
CA ASN A 80 -6.07 5.62 -0.32
C ASN A 80 -6.42 4.32 -1.07
N ILE A 81 -5.88 4.14 -2.28
CA ILE A 81 -6.07 2.92 -3.06
C ILE A 81 -5.30 1.76 -2.44
N ASP A 82 -4.06 1.98 -1.98
CA ASP A 82 -3.28 0.98 -1.23
C ASP A 82 -4.05 0.53 0.02
N HIS A 83 -4.58 1.46 0.80
CA HIS A 83 -5.41 1.15 1.97
C HIS A 83 -6.66 0.33 1.61
N ASN A 84 -7.36 0.71 0.53
CA ASN A 84 -8.55 -0.01 0.10
C ASN A 84 -8.21 -1.44 -0.34
N GLN A 85 -7.10 -1.64 -1.06
CA GLN A 85 -6.64 -2.96 -1.47
C GLN A 85 -6.31 -3.85 -0.27
N LEU A 86 -5.58 -3.31 0.72
CA LEU A 86 -5.28 -4.03 1.96
C LEU A 86 -6.57 -4.43 2.71
N ASN A 87 -7.49 -3.48 2.88
CA ASN A 87 -8.76 -3.73 3.56
C ASN A 87 -9.60 -4.81 2.85
N GLN A 88 -9.62 -4.80 1.52
CA GLN A 88 -10.34 -5.81 0.75
C GLN A 88 -9.67 -7.19 0.82
N LEU A 89 -8.34 -7.23 0.63
CA LEU A 89 -7.57 -8.46 0.63
C LEU A 89 -7.70 -9.20 1.98
N TYR A 90 -7.54 -8.46 3.07
CA TYR A 90 -7.59 -9.01 4.42
C TYR A 90 -8.99 -9.00 5.02
N LYS A 91 -10.00 -8.60 4.23
CA LYS A 91 -11.41 -8.53 4.69
C LYS A 91 -11.54 -7.73 5.98
N CYS A 92 -10.73 -6.68 6.13
CA CYS A 92 -10.84 -5.78 7.25
C CYS A 92 -12.24 -5.19 7.25
N HIS A 93 -13.05 -5.52 8.24
CA HIS A 93 -14.37 -4.93 8.39
C HIS A 93 -14.16 -3.46 8.78
N VAL A 94 -14.24 -2.58 7.80
CA VAL A 94 -14.55 -1.18 8.08
C VAL A 94 -15.93 -1.21 8.71
N ARG A 95 -15.97 -1.32 10.03
CA ARG A 95 -17.21 -1.13 10.77
C ARG A 95 -17.73 0.22 10.34
N SER A 96 -18.81 0.18 9.56
CA SER A 96 -19.42 1.36 8.97
C SER A 96 -19.47 2.46 10.03
N GLN A 97 -19.08 3.67 9.68
CA GLN A 97 -19.06 4.86 10.53
C GLN A 97 -20.40 5.11 11.26
N ARG A 98 -21.46 4.38 10.92
CA ARG A 98 -22.78 4.44 11.58
C ARG A 98 -22.80 3.94 13.04
N ARG A 99 -21.74 3.30 13.56
CA ARG A 99 -21.60 2.93 14.97
C ARG A 99 -20.52 3.69 15.74
N LEU A 100 -19.88 4.68 15.13
CA LEU A 100 -18.91 5.56 15.79
C LEU A 100 -19.54 6.48 16.86
N GLY A 101 -20.85 6.56 16.96
CA GLY A 101 -21.53 7.34 17.98
C GLY A 101 -21.42 6.80 19.42
N LYS A 102 -20.91 5.59 19.63
CA LYS A 102 -20.85 4.95 20.97
C LYS A 102 -19.46 4.61 21.49
N TYR A 103 -18.38 4.78 20.69
CA TYR A 103 -17.01 4.47 21.09
C TYR A 103 -16.07 5.69 21.04
N ASN A 104 -16.62 6.86 21.39
CA ASN A 104 -15.84 8.10 21.45
C ASN A 104 -14.96 8.23 22.72
N SER A 105 -14.67 7.14 23.42
CA SER A 105 -13.72 7.20 24.53
C SER A 105 -12.42 6.49 24.14
N CYS A 106 -11.36 7.30 24.01
CA CYS A 106 -9.99 6.78 23.95
C CYS A 106 -9.63 6.09 25.26
N ARG A 107 -9.99 4.82 25.38
CA ARG A 107 -9.71 4.01 26.58
C ARG A 107 -9.38 2.58 26.20
N ASN A 108 -8.63 1.92 27.07
CA ASN A 108 -8.43 0.49 26.99
C ASN A 108 -9.73 -0.25 27.40
N VAL A 109 -10.03 -1.33 26.72
CA VAL A 109 -11.24 -2.14 26.98
C VAL A 109 -10.94 -3.24 28.00
N ILE A 110 -9.71 -3.72 28.05
CA ILE A 110 -9.26 -4.76 28.99
C ILE A 110 -8.18 -4.24 29.93
N SER A 111 -8.05 -4.86 31.09
CA SER A 111 -6.97 -4.60 32.04
C SER A 111 -5.63 -5.14 31.51
N GLY A 112 -4.52 -4.57 31.95
CA GLY A 112 -3.18 -5.02 31.53
C GLY A 112 -2.65 -4.41 30.23
N CYS A 113 -3.46 -3.63 29.47
CA CYS A 113 -3.00 -3.01 28.23
C CYS A 113 -1.70 -2.20 28.36
N PHE A 114 -1.50 -1.51 29.48
CA PHE A 114 -0.28 -0.75 29.73
C PHE A 114 0.96 -1.66 29.79
N ASN A 115 0.86 -2.80 30.46
CA ASN A 115 1.96 -3.75 30.57
C ASN A 115 2.33 -4.36 29.22
N TYR A 116 1.34 -4.65 28.37
CA TYR A 116 1.59 -5.13 27.01
C TYR A 116 2.28 -4.06 26.15
N ALA A 117 1.83 -2.82 26.22
CA ALA A 117 2.36 -1.74 25.40
C ALA A 117 3.78 -1.33 25.80
N VAL A 118 4.15 -1.41 27.09
CA VAL A 118 5.44 -0.97 27.60
C VAL A 118 6.52 -2.08 27.57
N ASN A 119 6.10 -3.34 27.78
CA ASN A 119 7.03 -4.45 27.95
C ASN A 119 7.22 -5.31 26.72
N SER A 120 6.56 -5.00 25.62
CA SER A 120 6.66 -5.76 24.37
C SER A 120 6.37 -4.86 23.16
N ASP A 121 6.73 -5.34 21.98
CA ASP A 121 6.36 -4.77 20.70
C ASP A 121 4.89 -5.11 20.28
N ALA A 122 4.05 -5.45 21.25
CA ALA A 122 2.70 -5.93 21.00
C ALA A 122 1.84 -4.93 20.24
N CYS A 123 2.09 -3.61 20.39
CA CYS A 123 1.37 -2.59 19.62
C CYS A 123 1.62 -2.71 18.10
N GLU A 124 2.79 -3.16 17.72
CA GLU A 124 3.19 -3.35 16.31
C GLU A 124 2.94 -4.80 15.85
N SER A 125 3.35 -5.77 16.67
CA SER A 125 3.29 -7.20 16.32
C SER A 125 1.87 -7.78 16.34
N ASN A 126 0.96 -7.19 17.13
CA ASN A 126 -0.44 -7.63 17.25
C ASN A 126 -1.42 -6.46 17.12
N TYR A 127 -1.27 -5.72 16.02
CA TYR A 127 -1.98 -4.47 15.76
C TYR A 127 -3.50 -4.58 15.89
N ASP A 128 -4.10 -5.66 15.39
CA ASP A 128 -5.56 -5.84 15.40
C ASP A 128 -6.11 -6.00 16.82
N PHE A 129 -5.47 -6.85 17.62
CA PHE A 129 -5.84 -7.04 19.02
C PHE A 129 -5.60 -5.76 19.81
N MET A 130 -4.43 -5.17 19.73
CA MET A 130 -4.05 -4.00 20.49
C MET A 130 -4.85 -2.77 20.04
N GLY A 131 -5.13 -2.62 18.77
CA GLY A 131 -5.98 -1.56 18.22
C GLY A 131 -7.44 -1.67 18.65
N HIS A 132 -7.92 -2.88 18.96
CA HIS A 132 -9.28 -3.08 19.42
C HIS A 132 -9.41 -2.90 20.94
N TYR A 133 -8.53 -3.51 21.72
CA TYR A 133 -8.65 -3.61 23.17
C TYR A 133 -7.77 -2.64 23.95
N CYS A 134 -6.67 -2.20 23.39
CA CYS A 134 -5.63 -1.43 24.07
C CYS A 134 -5.31 -0.09 23.40
N ARG A 135 -6.26 0.50 22.73
CA ARG A 135 -6.09 1.70 21.87
C ARG A 135 -5.35 2.85 22.56
N ARG A 136 -5.71 3.17 23.81
CA ARG A 136 -5.06 4.26 24.55
C ARG A 136 -3.60 3.97 24.84
N SER A 137 -3.28 2.75 25.26
CA SER A 137 -1.91 2.38 25.63
C SER A 137 -0.98 2.31 24.43
N CYS A 138 -1.51 2.00 23.23
CA CYS A 138 -0.74 1.97 21.99
C CYS A 138 -0.81 3.28 21.18
N GLY A 139 -1.47 4.30 21.69
CA GLY A 139 -1.58 5.60 21.01
C GLY A 139 -2.43 5.57 19.72
N PHE A 140 -3.36 4.64 19.58
CA PHE A 140 -4.24 4.51 18.39
C PHE A 140 -5.44 5.47 18.41
N CYS A 141 -5.48 6.35 19.32
CA CYS A 141 -6.38 7.47 19.40
C CYS A 141 -5.66 8.70 19.96
#